data_147a0f67287813a62d3d37fdc3253b89
#
_entry.id   147a0f67287813a62d3d37fdc3253b89
#
_cell.length_a   1.000
_cell.length_b   1.000
_cell.length_c   1.000
_cell.angle_alpha   90.00
_cell.angle_beta   90.00
_cell.angle_gamma   90.00
#
_symmetry.space_group_name_H-M   'P 1'
#
loop_
_entity.id
_entity.type
_entity.pdbx_description
1 polymer ?
#
loop_
_entity_poly.entity_id
_entity_poly.type
_entity_poly.pdbx_seq_one_letter_code
_entity_poly.pdbx_strand_id
1 'polypeptide(L)'
;MPRLSPNNILPATITNLRLCTALQYCGDIGVANAFDKSSAVHLYAYDDGDIGYTDWTDVVPEFVSKCFVVANPNNNTIALLPLDGRILTGSSVIAGGVCDGMLLTDKEMCFIEFKTNVTSSNYQTITQRANDAIDQLWHTFDGIIKPKCATQSIAGQPIDVEHKLFVDFHVVFDKDLEVTGASSELMDLQLQFLTDKSHPLYFDNGKAFQ
;
A
#
# COMPACT_ATOMS: atom_id res chain seq x y z
N MET A 1 3.01 -11.77 -16.73
CA MET A 1 3.69 -13.02 -16.30
C MET A 1 4.17 -12.81 -14.88
N PRO A 2 3.95 -13.72 -13.93
CA PRO A 2 4.42 -13.53 -12.57
C PRO A 2 5.96 -13.46 -12.58
N ARG A 3 6.50 -12.33 -12.13
CA ARG A 3 7.94 -12.06 -12.02
C ARG A 3 8.61 -12.75 -10.82
N LEU A 4 8.08 -13.87 -10.38
CA LEU A 4 8.69 -14.61 -9.29
C LEU A 4 9.98 -15.27 -9.76
N SER A 5 11.09 -14.59 -9.50
CA SER A 5 12.41 -15.22 -9.60
C SER A 5 12.50 -16.31 -8.53
N PRO A 6 12.85 -17.56 -8.87
CA PRO A 6 12.93 -18.68 -7.92
C PRO A 6 14.00 -18.51 -6.83
N ASN A 7 14.78 -17.44 -6.85
CA ASN A 7 15.83 -17.08 -5.89
C ASN A 7 15.49 -15.81 -5.08
N ASN A 8 14.22 -15.49 -4.90
CA ASN A 8 13.82 -14.30 -4.17
C ASN A 8 14.08 -14.47 -2.66
N ILE A 9 15.25 -14.00 -2.21
CA ILE A 9 15.54 -13.88 -0.78
C ILE A 9 14.58 -12.84 -0.20
N LEU A 10 13.81 -13.23 0.80
CA LEU A 10 12.89 -12.35 1.51
C LEU A 10 13.62 -11.12 2.05
N PRO A 11 13.11 -9.90 1.80
CA PRO A 11 13.62 -8.71 2.45
C PRO A 11 13.62 -8.86 3.97
N ALA A 12 14.64 -8.29 4.62
CA ALA A 12 14.81 -8.41 6.07
C ALA A 12 13.57 -7.94 6.84
N THR A 13 12.88 -6.90 6.36
CA THR A 13 11.68 -6.36 7.00
C THR A 13 10.52 -7.35 6.98
N ILE A 14 10.29 -8.05 5.85
CA ILE A 14 9.27 -9.11 5.77
C ILE A 14 9.56 -10.19 6.83
N THR A 15 10.82 -10.57 6.98
CA THR A 15 11.27 -11.55 7.97
C THR A 15 11.16 -11.03 9.40
N ASN A 16 11.58 -9.79 9.65
CA ASN A 16 11.58 -9.15 10.96
C ASN A 16 10.18 -8.85 11.48
N LEU A 17 9.22 -8.61 10.60
CA LEU A 17 7.80 -8.48 10.94
C LEU A 17 7.05 -9.82 10.92
N ARG A 18 7.73 -10.90 10.52
CA ARG A 18 7.13 -12.23 10.33
C ARG A 18 5.88 -12.22 9.46
N LEU A 19 5.84 -11.38 8.43
CA LEU A 19 4.66 -11.20 7.58
C LEU A 19 4.20 -12.49 6.91
N CYS A 20 5.14 -13.37 6.52
CA CYS A 20 4.78 -14.67 5.94
C CYS A 20 3.96 -15.54 6.90
N THR A 21 4.26 -15.50 8.19
CA THR A 21 3.52 -16.25 9.21
C THR A 21 2.26 -15.51 9.65
N ALA A 22 2.37 -14.18 9.83
CA ALA A 22 1.27 -13.34 10.27
C ALA A 22 0.08 -13.39 9.28
N LEU A 23 0.37 -13.44 7.97
CA LEU A 23 -0.63 -13.39 6.90
C LEU A 23 -0.87 -14.74 6.19
N GLN A 24 -0.32 -15.86 6.69
CA GLN A 24 -0.36 -17.14 5.99
C GLN A 24 -1.78 -17.70 5.72
N TYR A 25 -2.79 -17.24 6.49
CA TYR A 25 -4.18 -17.69 6.36
C TYR A 25 -5.14 -16.57 5.89
N CYS A 26 -4.58 -15.49 5.33
CA CYS A 26 -5.37 -14.33 4.91
C CYS A 26 -5.82 -14.42 3.44
N GLY A 27 -5.29 -15.38 2.69
CA GLY A 27 -5.62 -15.62 1.29
C GLY A 27 -4.97 -16.91 0.78
N ASP A 28 -5.19 -17.19 -0.51
CA ASP A 28 -4.70 -18.41 -1.15
C ASP A 28 -3.20 -18.37 -1.47
N ILE A 29 -2.66 -17.16 -1.62
CA ILE A 29 -1.24 -16.95 -1.94
C ILE A 29 -0.56 -16.27 -0.75
N GLY A 30 0.37 -16.98 -0.12
CA GLY A 30 1.15 -16.41 0.98
C GLY A 30 2.16 -15.35 0.52
N VAL A 31 2.54 -14.46 1.43
CA VAL A 31 3.49 -13.35 1.21
C VAL A 31 4.75 -13.78 0.47
N ALA A 32 5.35 -14.91 0.82
CA ALA A 32 6.58 -15.41 0.21
C ALA A 32 6.47 -15.69 -1.31
N ASN A 33 5.25 -15.92 -1.80
CA ASN A 33 4.96 -16.22 -3.21
C ASN A 33 4.31 -15.04 -3.95
N ALA A 34 3.93 -13.98 -3.23
CA ALA A 34 3.21 -12.85 -3.78
C ALA A 34 4.05 -11.58 -3.89
N PHE A 35 5.04 -11.37 -3.01
CA PHE A 35 5.84 -10.16 -3.04
C PHE A 35 6.75 -10.08 -4.28
N ASP A 36 7.03 -8.87 -4.72
CA ASP A 36 8.14 -8.55 -5.61
C ASP A 36 9.10 -7.56 -4.92
N LYS A 37 10.33 -7.40 -5.41
CA LYS A 37 11.29 -6.44 -4.89
C LYS A 37 12.14 -5.83 -5.97
N SER A 38 12.52 -4.57 -5.75
CA SER A 38 13.39 -3.83 -6.65
C SER A 38 14.29 -2.87 -5.86
N SER A 39 15.41 -2.49 -6.47
CA SER A 39 16.26 -1.38 -6.02
C SER A 39 16.43 -0.32 -7.12
N ALA A 40 15.56 -0.31 -8.12
CA ALA A 40 15.58 0.70 -9.17
C ALA A 40 15.34 2.10 -8.58
N VAL A 41 15.96 3.12 -9.21
CA VAL A 41 15.85 4.53 -8.79
C VAL A 41 14.42 5.05 -8.91
N HIS A 42 13.69 4.57 -9.91
CA HIS A 42 12.28 4.89 -10.12
C HIS A 42 11.49 3.62 -10.33
N LEU A 43 10.32 3.56 -9.70
CA LEU A 43 9.33 2.51 -9.90
C LEU A 43 7.95 3.16 -10.05
N TYR A 44 7.09 2.51 -10.80
CA TYR A 44 5.73 2.98 -11.10
C TYR A 44 4.78 1.86 -10.70
N ALA A 45 4.18 1.99 -9.50
CA ALA A 45 3.17 1.05 -9.03
C ALA A 45 1.78 1.44 -9.54
N TYR A 46 0.95 0.47 -9.89
CA TYR A 46 -0.37 0.67 -10.46
C TYR A 46 -1.31 -0.50 -10.13
N ASP A 47 -2.60 -0.21 -10.11
CA ASP A 47 -3.61 -1.25 -10.07
C ASP A 47 -3.79 -1.83 -11.48
N ASP A 48 -3.48 -3.12 -11.63
CA ASP A 48 -3.56 -3.81 -12.91
C ASP A 48 -4.87 -4.60 -13.01
N GLY A 49 -5.85 -4.00 -13.69
CA GLY A 49 -7.16 -4.61 -13.87
C GLY A 49 -7.17 -5.92 -14.68
N ASP A 50 -6.11 -6.21 -15.45
CA ASP A 50 -6.02 -7.45 -16.24
C ASP A 50 -5.56 -8.64 -15.36
N ILE A 51 -4.72 -8.38 -14.38
CA ILE A 51 -4.26 -9.41 -13.44
C ILE A 51 -5.00 -9.37 -12.09
N GLY A 52 -5.72 -8.27 -11.80
CA GLY A 52 -6.58 -8.11 -10.63
C GLY A 52 -5.83 -7.86 -9.31
N TYR A 53 -4.65 -7.28 -9.36
CA TYR A 53 -3.89 -6.85 -8.19
C TYR A 53 -2.82 -5.82 -8.57
N THR A 54 -2.24 -5.13 -7.56
CA THR A 54 -1.18 -4.14 -7.75
C THR A 54 0.10 -4.77 -8.31
N ASP A 55 0.63 -4.19 -9.38
CA ASP A 55 1.95 -4.50 -9.96
C ASP A 55 2.78 -3.22 -10.09
N TRP A 56 4.02 -3.33 -10.53
CA TRP A 56 4.91 -2.22 -10.79
C TRP A 56 5.87 -2.45 -11.96
N THR A 57 6.44 -1.37 -12.48
CA THR A 57 7.48 -1.38 -13.52
C THR A 57 8.54 -0.33 -13.22
N ASP A 58 9.76 -0.52 -13.72
CA ASP A 58 10.87 0.44 -13.71
C ASP A 58 10.96 1.27 -15.01
N VAL A 59 10.08 1.00 -15.97
CA VAL A 59 9.94 1.75 -17.21
C VAL A 59 8.72 2.66 -17.10
N VAL A 60 8.86 3.93 -17.51
CA VAL A 60 7.74 4.88 -17.50
C VAL A 60 6.59 4.35 -18.37
N PRO A 61 5.44 4.02 -17.79
CA PRO A 61 4.31 3.51 -18.57
C PRO A 61 3.54 4.67 -19.27
N GLU A 62 2.81 4.36 -20.35
CA GLU A 62 1.96 5.34 -21.03
C GLU A 62 0.88 5.92 -20.12
N PHE A 63 0.42 5.16 -19.12
CA PHE A 63 -0.60 5.55 -18.13
C PHE A 63 0.01 6.08 -16.83
N VAL A 64 1.17 6.74 -16.89
CA VAL A 64 1.89 7.24 -15.69
C VAL A 64 1.07 8.17 -14.80
N SER A 65 0.05 8.85 -15.33
CA SER A 65 -0.87 9.68 -14.54
C SER A 65 -1.65 8.88 -13.49
N LYS A 66 -1.81 7.58 -13.71
CA LYS A 66 -2.52 6.62 -12.83
C LYS A 66 -1.59 5.83 -11.93
N CYS A 67 -0.29 6.11 -11.97
CA CYS A 67 0.70 5.38 -11.18
C CYS A 67 1.05 6.10 -9.89
N PHE A 68 1.40 5.31 -8.89
CA PHE A 68 2.15 5.79 -7.74
C PHE A 68 3.65 5.74 -8.06
N VAL A 69 4.29 6.91 -8.11
CA VAL A 69 5.69 7.04 -8.50
C VAL A 69 6.58 6.91 -7.26
N VAL A 70 7.41 5.88 -7.27
CA VAL A 70 8.39 5.62 -6.21
C VAL A 70 9.73 6.19 -6.63
N ALA A 71 10.24 7.17 -5.89
CA ALA A 71 11.61 7.65 -6.03
C ALA A 71 12.49 6.96 -4.99
N ASN A 72 13.56 6.31 -5.45
CA ASN A 72 14.48 5.54 -4.61
C ASN A 72 15.95 5.96 -4.89
N PRO A 73 16.33 7.20 -4.54
CA PRO A 73 17.64 7.75 -4.88
C PRO A 73 18.81 6.98 -4.25
N ASN A 74 18.55 6.27 -3.15
CA ASN A 74 19.57 5.53 -2.42
C ASN A 74 19.66 4.06 -2.85
N ASN A 75 18.89 3.63 -3.86
CA ASN A 75 18.83 2.23 -4.32
C ASN A 75 18.53 1.24 -3.18
N ASN A 76 17.71 1.64 -2.20
CA ASN A 76 17.25 0.76 -1.13
C ASN A 76 16.47 -0.41 -1.73
N THR A 77 16.49 -1.55 -1.07
CA THR A 77 15.59 -2.64 -1.44
C THR A 77 14.17 -2.28 -1.00
N ILE A 78 13.28 -2.11 -1.97
CA ILE A 78 11.85 -1.90 -1.74
C ILE A 78 11.13 -3.19 -2.11
N ALA A 79 10.21 -3.64 -1.27
CA ALA A 79 9.32 -4.74 -1.58
C ALA A 79 7.91 -4.20 -1.85
N LEU A 80 7.29 -4.69 -2.92
CA LEU A 80 5.85 -4.55 -3.18
C LEU A 80 5.13 -5.79 -2.67
N LEU A 81 4.11 -5.59 -1.85
CA LEU A 81 3.15 -6.61 -1.45
C LEU A 81 1.78 -6.22 -2.02
N PRO A 82 1.31 -6.89 -3.09
CA PRO A 82 -0.05 -6.73 -3.58
C PRO A 82 -1.00 -7.36 -2.57
N LEU A 83 -1.82 -6.53 -1.92
CA LEU A 83 -2.66 -6.95 -0.80
C LEU A 83 -4.02 -7.44 -1.30
N ASP A 84 -4.83 -6.54 -1.87
CA ASP A 84 -6.10 -6.93 -2.46
C ASP A 84 -5.91 -7.83 -3.69
N GLY A 85 -6.83 -8.75 -3.88
CA GLY A 85 -6.81 -9.71 -5.00
C GLY A 85 -5.68 -10.75 -4.95
N ARG A 86 -4.70 -10.67 -3.98
CA ARG A 86 -3.57 -11.60 -3.95
C ARG A 86 -3.20 -12.13 -2.57
N ILE A 87 -2.80 -11.30 -1.63
CA ILE A 87 -2.38 -11.74 -0.27
C ILE A 87 -3.58 -11.81 0.67
N LEU A 88 -4.49 -10.85 0.59
CA LEU A 88 -5.65 -10.71 1.46
C LEU A 88 -6.93 -10.99 0.66
N THR A 89 -7.27 -12.26 0.46
CA THR A 89 -8.42 -12.69 -0.36
C THR A 89 -9.47 -13.46 0.43
N GLY A 90 -9.19 -13.82 1.69
CA GLY A 90 -10.12 -14.56 2.54
C GLY A 90 -11.36 -13.73 2.89
N SER A 91 -12.56 -14.28 2.71
CA SER A 91 -13.82 -13.57 2.91
C SER A 91 -13.99 -12.91 4.29
N SER A 92 -13.41 -13.52 5.32
CA SER A 92 -13.41 -12.95 6.68
C SER A 92 -12.39 -11.82 6.89
N VAL A 93 -11.43 -11.70 6.00
CA VAL A 93 -10.35 -10.69 6.05
C VAL A 93 -10.75 -9.46 5.25
N ILE A 94 -11.37 -9.66 4.09
CA ILE A 94 -11.78 -8.56 3.20
C ILE A 94 -13.09 -7.86 3.63
N ALA A 95 -13.77 -8.35 4.66
CA ALA A 95 -14.97 -7.70 5.19
C ALA A 95 -14.59 -6.33 5.81
N GLY A 96 -14.90 -5.25 5.14
CA GLY A 96 -14.49 -3.87 5.48
C GLY A 96 -13.60 -3.21 4.43
N GLY A 97 -13.23 -3.98 3.38
CA GLY A 97 -12.34 -3.55 2.32
C GLY A 97 -10.87 -3.76 2.67
N VAL A 98 -10.05 -3.91 1.64
CA VAL A 98 -8.60 -4.06 1.73
C VAL A 98 -7.98 -3.09 0.74
N CYS A 99 -6.90 -2.41 1.10
CA CYS A 99 -6.18 -1.55 0.18
C CYS A 99 -5.39 -2.37 -0.84
N ASP A 100 -5.12 -1.77 -1.99
CA ASP A 100 -4.55 -2.46 -3.15
C ASP A 100 -3.14 -2.99 -2.89
N GLY A 101 -2.27 -2.18 -2.25
CA GLY A 101 -0.88 -2.57 -2.09
C GLY A 101 -0.15 -1.95 -0.91
N MET A 102 1.02 -2.51 -0.62
CA MET A 102 1.93 -2.01 0.40
C MET A 102 3.36 -2.04 -0.12
N LEU A 103 4.06 -0.92 0.01
CA LEU A 103 5.50 -0.83 -0.20
C LEU A 103 6.23 -0.88 1.13
N LEU A 104 7.32 -1.62 1.15
CA LEU A 104 8.05 -1.92 2.38
C LEU A 104 9.56 -1.76 2.17
N THR A 105 10.20 -0.96 3.04
CA THR A 105 11.64 -0.89 3.19
C THR A 105 12.07 -1.39 4.58
N ASP A 106 13.32 -1.22 4.94
CA ASP A 106 13.81 -1.51 6.30
C ASP A 106 13.34 -0.48 7.35
N LYS A 107 12.81 0.68 6.93
CA LYS A 107 12.40 1.78 7.80
C LYS A 107 10.94 2.20 7.64
N GLU A 108 10.33 1.90 6.51
CA GLU A 108 9.05 2.48 6.11
C GLU A 108 8.07 1.42 5.62
N MET A 109 6.80 1.62 5.95
CA MET A 109 5.66 0.84 5.49
C MET A 109 4.63 1.82 4.91
N CYS A 110 4.45 1.79 3.60
CA CYS A 110 3.61 2.70 2.85
C CYS A 110 2.42 1.93 2.26
N PHE A 111 1.21 2.25 2.68
CA PHE A 111 -0.02 1.66 2.15
C PHE A 111 -0.56 2.50 1.00
N ILE A 112 -1.05 1.85 -0.05
CA ILE A 112 -1.53 2.49 -1.27
C ILE A 112 -2.92 1.97 -1.62
N GLU A 113 -3.82 2.90 -1.93
CA GLU A 113 -5.14 2.63 -2.48
C GLU A 113 -5.32 3.42 -3.77
N PHE A 114 -5.64 2.75 -4.88
CA PHE A 114 -5.85 3.37 -6.18
C PHE A 114 -7.32 3.70 -6.40
N LYS A 115 -7.59 4.96 -6.73
CA LYS A 115 -8.91 5.47 -7.15
C LYS A 115 -8.81 6.07 -8.56
N THR A 116 -7.96 5.49 -9.40
CA THR A 116 -7.62 5.98 -10.75
C THR A 116 -8.73 5.74 -11.78
N ASN A 117 -9.76 4.99 -11.41
CA ASN A 117 -10.97 4.79 -12.20
C ASN A 117 -12.05 5.87 -11.98
N VAL A 118 -11.81 6.83 -11.10
CA VAL A 118 -12.69 7.99 -10.90
C VAL A 118 -12.52 8.94 -12.07
N THR A 119 -13.58 9.12 -12.84
CA THR A 119 -13.60 10.01 -14.02
C THR A 119 -14.41 11.29 -13.80
N SER A 120 -15.12 11.38 -12.68
CA SER A 120 -15.94 12.54 -12.33
C SER A 120 -15.11 13.59 -11.61
N SER A 121 -15.11 14.81 -12.11
CA SER A 121 -14.54 15.99 -11.43
C SER A 121 -15.45 16.58 -10.34
N ASN A 122 -16.62 15.96 -10.08
CA ASN A 122 -17.52 16.41 -9.02
C ASN A 122 -16.87 16.18 -7.65
N TYR A 123 -16.73 17.26 -6.88
CA TYR A 123 -16.06 17.22 -5.57
C TYR A 123 -16.70 16.23 -4.58
N GLN A 124 -18.03 16.08 -4.61
CA GLN A 124 -18.72 15.13 -3.73
C GLN A 124 -18.33 13.67 -4.06
N THR A 125 -18.23 13.36 -5.36
CA THR A 125 -17.77 12.03 -5.79
C THR A 125 -16.33 11.77 -5.36
N ILE A 126 -15.44 12.76 -5.54
CA ILE A 126 -14.03 12.65 -5.15
C ILE A 126 -13.91 12.47 -3.64
N THR A 127 -14.61 13.30 -2.85
CA THR A 127 -14.60 13.20 -1.39
C THR A 127 -15.17 11.86 -0.90
N GLN A 128 -16.24 11.36 -1.53
CA GLN A 128 -16.78 10.03 -1.19
C GLN A 128 -15.75 8.92 -1.47
N ARG A 129 -15.10 8.95 -2.64
CA ARG A 129 -14.07 7.97 -3.00
C ARG A 129 -12.82 8.07 -2.13
N ALA A 130 -12.46 9.27 -1.69
CA ALA A 130 -11.39 9.50 -0.73
C ALA A 130 -11.73 8.85 0.63
N ASN A 131 -12.95 9.03 1.15
CA ASN A 131 -13.39 8.38 2.39
C ASN A 131 -13.40 6.85 2.27
N ASP A 132 -13.94 6.30 1.18
CA ASP A 132 -13.93 4.85 0.93
C ASP A 132 -12.48 4.30 0.93
N ALA A 133 -11.53 5.05 0.34
CA ALA A 133 -10.11 4.68 0.32
C ALA A 133 -9.46 4.74 1.72
N ILE A 134 -9.76 5.78 2.49
CA ILE A 134 -9.28 5.94 3.87
C ILE A 134 -9.73 4.76 4.73
N ASP A 135 -10.99 4.35 4.61
CA ASP A 135 -11.53 3.22 5.36
C ASP A 135 -10.82 1.92 4.99
N GLN A 136 -10.56 1.68 3.70
CA GLN A 136 -9.82 0.50 3.23
C GLN A 136 -8.37 0.49 3.73
N LEU A 137 -7.67 1.63 3.61
CA LEU A 137 -6.29 1.79 4.08
C LEU A 137 -6.18 1.53 5.59
N TRP A 138 -7.05 2.19 6.38
CA TRP A 138 -7.03 2.04 7.83
C TRP A 138 -7.43 0.65 8.28
N HIS A 139 -8.47 0.07 7.68
CA HIS A 139 -8.89 -1.30 7.99
C HIS A 139 -7.77 -2.30 7.69
N THR A 140 -7.07 -2.13 6.57
CA THR A 140 -5.94 -3.01 6.22
C THR A 140 -4.82 -2.95 7.25
N PHE A 141 -4.44 -1.75 7.68
CA PHE A 141 -3.38 -1.58 8.68
C PHE A 141 -3.82 -1.99 10.07
N ASP A 142 -4.81 -1.27 10.64
CA ASP A 142 -5.20 -1.39 12.06
C ASP A 142 -6.09 -2.62 12.33
N GLY A 143 -6.91 -3.02 11.34
CA GLY A 143 -7.78 -4.19 11.44
C GLY A 143 -7.10 -5.52 11.10
N ILE A 144 -6.08 -5.51 10.22
CA ILE A 144 -5.48 -6.75 9.72
C ILE A 144 -3.98 -6.84 10.04
N ILE A 145 -3.15 -5.97 9.46
CA ILE A 145 -1.67 -6.12 9.49
C ILE A 145 -1.14 -6.01 10.92
N LYS A 146 -1.46 -4.91 11.61
CA LYS A 146 -0.99 -4.62 12.96
C LYS A 146 -1.38 -5.71 13.97
N PRO A 147 -2.65 -6.13 14.11
CA PRO A 147 -3.02 -7.18 15.05
C PRO A 147 -2.42 -8.53 14.68
N LYS A 148 -2.30 -8.89 13.40
CA LYS A 148 -1.69 -10.15 12.99
C LYS A 148 -0.18 -10.18 13.24
N CYS A 149 0.53 -9.06 13.05
CA CYS A 149 1.93 -8.93 13.45
C CYS A 149 2.08 -9.02 14.98
N ALA A 150 1.19 -8.40 15.74
CA ALA A 150 1.21 -8.43 17.21
C ALA A 150 1.01 -9.85 17.80
N THR A 151 0.37 -10.76 17.05
CA THR A 151 0.31 -12.19 17.46
C THR A 151 1.64 -12.91 17.29
N GLN A 152 2.60 -12.34 16.56
CA GLN A 152 3.94 -12.88 16.38
C GLN A 152 4.88 -12.32 17.44
N SER A 153 5.98 -13.05 17.69
CA SER A 153 6.98 -12.59 18.65
C SER A 153 8.40 -12.78 18.14
N ILE A 154 9.29 -11.90 18.57
CA ILE A 154 10.74 -12.03 18.40
C ILE A 154 11.36 -11.92 19.78
N ALA A 155 12.16 -12.93 20.17
CA ALA A 155 12.77 -13.02 21.50
C ALA A 155 11.75 -12.87 22.66
N GLY A 156 10.51 -13.39 22.46
CA GLY A 156 9.45 -13.37 23.46
C GLY A 156 8.67 -12.04 23.56
N GLN A 157 9.00 -11.04 22.73
CA GLN A 157 8.27 -9.77 22.67
C GLN A 157 7.34 -9.74 21.45
N PRO A 158 6.07 -9.31 21.60
CA PRO A 158 5.17 -9.09 20.46
C PRO A 158 5.77 -8.11 19.45
N ILE A 159 5.43 -8.29 18.17
CA ILE A 159 5.90 -7.39 17.13
C ILE A 159 5.00 -6.14 17.12
N ASP A 160 5.60 -5.02 17.46
CA ASP A 160 5.01 -3.68 17.32
C ASP A 160 5.52 -3.04 16.02
N VAL A 161 4.62 -2.92 15.04
CA VAL A 161 4.95 -2.39 13.71
C VAL A 161 5.28 -0.90 13.79
N GLU A 162 4.50 -0.14 14.56
CA GLU A 162 4.64 1.32 14.68
C GLU A 162 5.92 1.73 15.40
N HIS A 163 6.39 0.88 16.31
CA HIS A 163 7.69 1.11 16.97
C HIS A 163 8.88 0.83 16.05
N LYS A 164 8.68 0.00 15.03
CA LYS A 164 9.76 -0.45 14.14
C LYS A 164 9.86 0.33 12.85
N LEU A 165 8.73 0.80 12.33
CA LEU A 165 8.63 1.41 11.00
C LEU A 165 7.83 2.69 11.05
N PHE A 166 8.22 3.65 10.21
CA PHE A 166 7.35 4.76 9.86
C PHE A 166 6.24 4.24 8.95
N VAL A 167 4.98 4.53 9.32
CA VAL A 167 3.80 4.07 8.59
C VAL A 167 3.09 5.27 7.98
N ASP A 168 2.81 5.22 6.70
CA ASP A 168 2.04 6.23 5.98
C ASP A 168 1.06 5.63 4.97
N PHE A 169 0.13 6.48 4.50
CA PHE A 169 -1.00 6.08 3.69
C PHE A 169 -1.16 7.01 2.49
N HIS A 170 -1.43 6.44 1.32
CA HIS A 170 -1.57 7.18 0.08
C HIS A 170 -2.83 6.77 -0.68
N VAL A 171 -3.64 7.74 -1.05
CA VAL A 171 -4.76 7.58 -1.98
C VAL A 171 -4.34 8.16 -3.33
N VAL A 172 -4.33 7.34 -4.35
CA VAL A 172 -3.85 7.68 -5.69
C VAL A 172 -5.03 7.91 -6.63
N PHE A 173 -5.25 9.16 -7.01
CA PHE A 173 -6.16 9.51 -8.09
C PHE A 173 -5.40 9.64 -9.42
N ASP A 174 -6.13 9.61 -10.54
CA ASP A 174 -5.54 9.96 -11.82
C ASP A 174 -5.09 11.43 -11.79
N LYS A 175 -3.81 11.72 -12.08
CA LYS A 175 -3.27 13.10 -12.12
C LYS A 175 -3.94 13.99 -13.16
N ASP A 176 -4.48 13.37 -14.21
CA ASP A 176 -5.17 14.08 -15.28
C ASP A 176 -6.62 14.45 -14.87
N LEU A 177 -7.08 13.95 -13.71
CA LEU A 177 -8.38 14.35 -13.17
C LEU A 177 -8.27 15.75 -12.55
N GLU A 178 -9.01 16.71 -13.12
CA GLU A 178 -9.16 18.04 -12.53
C GLU A 178 -9.94 17.96 -11.21
N VAL A 179 -9.24 18.01 -10.09
CA VAL A 179 -9.82 17.98 -8.74
C VAL A 179 -10.22 19.39 -8.29
N THR A 180 -10.85 20.18 -9.18
CA THR A 180 -11.29 21.54 -8.86
C THR A 180 -12.41 21.51 -7.81
N GLY A 181 -12.15 22.16 -6.67
CA GLY A 181 -13.10 22.29 -5.55
C GLY A 181 -13.04 21.21 -4.48
N ALA A 182 -12.31 20.10 -4.70
CA ALA A 182 -12.15 19.07 -3.67
C ALA A 182 -10.86 19.22 -2.83
N SER A 183 -9.96 20.15 -3.19
CA SER A 183 -8.65 20.25 -2.53
C SER A 183 -8.74 20.65 -1.05
N SER A 184 -9.69 21.50 -0.64
CA SER A 184 -9.90 21.85 0.77
C SER A 184 -10.43 20.68 1.57
N GLU A 185 -11.40 19.97 1.03
CA GLU A 185 -11.98 18.78 1.69
C GLU A 185 -10.95 17.66 1.82
N LEU A 186 -10.09 17.45 0.82
CA LEU A 186 -9.01 16.46 0.90
C LEU A 186 -7.96 16.86 1.96
N MET A 187 -7.63 18.16 2.08
CA MET A 187 -6.76 18.65 3.15
C MET A 187 -7.38 18.46 4.53
N ASP A 188 -8.69 18.70 4.68
CA ASP A 188 -9.40 18.48 5.94
C ASP A 188 -9.38 16.99 6.32
N LEU A 189 -9.58 16.09 5.35
CA LEU A 189 -9.45 14.63 5.56
C LEU A 189 -8.04 14.22 6.01
N GLN A 190 -6.99 14.79 5.41
CA GLN A 190 -5.60 14.54 5.83
C GLN A 190 -5.37 14.97 7.27
N LEU A 191 -5.82 16.19 7.63
CA LEU A 191 -5.65 16.73 8.98
C LEU A 191 -6.45 15.92 10.02
N GLN A 192 -7.68 15.54 9.68
CA GLN A 192 -8.51 14.70 10.52
C GLN A 192 -7.86 13.33 10.74
N PHE A 193 -7.40 12.68 9.66
CA PHE A 193 -6.74 11.38 9.76
C PHE A 193 -5.47 11.45 10.63
N LEU A 194 -4.63 12.46 10.43
CA LEU A 194 -3.45 12.67 11.26
C LEU A 194 -3.81 12.87 12.73
N THR A 195 -4.87 13.63 13.01
CA THR A 195 -5.35 13.90 14.38
C THR A 195 -5.89 12.66 15.04
N ASP A 196 -6.72 11.88 14.32
CA ASP A 196 -7.44 10.73 14.87
C ASP A 196 -6.60 9.46 14.92
N LYS A 197 -5.69 9.29 13.95
CA LYS A 197 -4.92 8.06 13.77
C LYS A 197 -3.43 8.21 14.08
N SER A 198 -2.93 9.44 14.24
CA SER A 198 -1.51 9.75 14.49
C SER A 198 -0.56 9.29 13.36
N HIS A 199 -1.09 9.10 12.16
CA HIS A 199 -0.36 8.71 10.95
C HIS A 199 -0.62 9.69 9.81
N PRO A 200 0.37 9.96 8.94
CA PRO A 200 0.15 10.81 7.77
C PRO A 200 -0.66 10.07 6.69
N LEU A 201 -1.55 10.83 6.08
CA LEU A 201 -2.31 10.46 4.88
C LEU A 201 -1.98 11.45 3.77
N TYR A 202 -1.83 10.97 2.55
CA TYR A 202 -1.53 11.79 1.38
C TYR A 202 -2.48 11.47 0.23
N PHE A 203 -2.87 12.53 -0.49
CA PHE A 203 -3.58 12.44 -1.77
C PHE A 203 -2.63 12.84 -2.90
N ASP A 204 -1.54 12.13 -2.99
CA ASP A 204 -0.51 12.33 -4.00
C ASP A 204 -0.14 11.02 -4.70
N ASN A 205 0.48 11.15 -5.87
CA ASN A 205 0.80 10.02 -6.71
C ASN A 205 2.29 9.66 -6.60
N GLY A 206 2.90 9.83 -5.43
CA GLY A 206 4.27 9.40 -5.29
C GLY A 206 4.94 9.71 -3.97
N LYS A 207 6.04 9.00 -3.74
CA LYS A 207 6.85 9.11 -2.52
C LYS A 207 8.32 8.90 -2.83
N ALA A 208 9.19 9.64 -2.10
CA ALA A 208 10.62 9.38 -2.06
C ALA A 208 10.96 8.56 -0.81
N PHE A 209 11.52 7.37 -1.00
CA PHE A 209 12.04 6.53 0.08
C PHE A 209 13.48 6.96 0.44
N GLN A 210 13.78 7.03 1.75
CA GLN A 210 15.05 7.52 2.28
C GLN A 210 15.90 6.41 2.93
#